data_98b4275f5908832c6f571de94622e547
#
_entry.id   98b4275f5908832c6f571de94622e547
#
_cell.length_a   1.000
_cell.length_b   1.000
_cell.length_c   1.000
_cell.angle_alpha   90.00
_cell.angle_beta   90.00
_cell.angle_gamma   90.00
#
_symmetry.space_group_name_H-M   'P 1'
#
loop_
_entity.id
_entity.type
_entity.pdbx_description
1 polymer ?
#
loop_
_entity_poly.entity_id
_entity_poly.type
_entity_poly.pdbx_seq_one_letter_code
_entity_poly.pdbx_strand_id
1 'polypeptide(L)'
;MISRHKPLIAFFAISLILISSITSTSIQFSFGAYAKAPLSPTGPTVNDDTLTVEKIVDDLEFPTSMAFLGPNDILVTEKTTGQVKRITNGFLSPQPVLDVPVASAIERGLLGIAISKQPDGKTYVFLSYTESGDGVDGSDIERFVDPLGNRLYRYEFVDGRLVNPVLLLDLTAIPPNDRGEHNGGKIRIGPDNNVYYIVGEVGGHRTQAQNILLGPAPNGLGGVLRITQDGGIVDPENPIFGEGLPLNIYYAMGIRNSFGMDFDPLTGNLWDTENGPTGGDEINLVFPGFNSGWFQIQGFADDDILGHGTTESDLVSFGSSQYADPKFVWETPVGLTALKFLNSHRLGDEYANNMFVGDINNGLLYRFTLNEDRDAIFINDTYVGDVEALRDNQIEDAKENQPLIFAQGFGGITDLQVGPDGYLYVLSYTGSLFRILPITDSVKPLPPVTVSAEQESLRNQSVSAVILGINGDESYSPEPLEIEVGQAITWYNGDTISHTVTSGRDGDLDEGSLFDSDAIIPNQFYTLTFVVPGEFPYYCIYHPTMVGEVIVNEDSSLSEDSSSDESDSSSDEDDES
;
A
#
# COMPACT_ATOMS: atom_id res chain seq x y z
N MET A 1 -33.01 -80.67 -22.79
CA MET A 1 -33.19 -81.17 -24.13
C MET A 1 -32.80 -80.08 -25.10
N ILE A 2 -31.78 -80.39 -25.95
CA ILE A 2 -31.52 -79.93 -27.31
C ILE A 2 -31.28 -78.42 -27.46
N SER A 3 -30.05 -77.97 -27.56
CA SER A 3 -29.01 -78.00 -28.61
C SER A 3 -29.36 -77.12 -29.83
N ARG A 4 -28.59 -76.14 -30.17
CA ARG A 4 -27.63 -76.01 -31.30
C ARG A 4 -27.39 -74.56 -31.71
N HIS A 5 -26.20 -74.16 -31.69
CA HIS A 5 -25.20 -73.90 -32.75
C HIS A 5 -25.19 -72.50 -33.36
N LYS A 6 -24.00 -71.97 -33.34
CA LYS A 6 -23.43 -70.78 -34.04
C LYS A 6 -23.50 -70.97 -35.56
N PRO A 7 -23.35 -69.92 -36.39
CA PRO A 7 -21.97 -69.68 -36.81
C PRO A 7 -21.53 -68.19 -36.87
N LEU A 8 -20.24 -68.09 -36.76
CA LEU A 8 -19.31 -67.06 -37.11
C LEU A 8 -19.45 -66.59 -38.56
N ILE A 9 -19.48 -65.27 -38.78
CA ILE A 9 -19.03 -64.69 -40.06
C ILE A 9 -18.18 -63.48 -39.71
N ALA A 10 -16.89 -63.57 -40.04
CA ALA A 10 -15.94 -62.51 -40.09
C ALA A 10 -16.16 -61.63 -41.31
N PHE A 11 -16.12 -60.32 -41.16
CA PHE A 11 -15.80 -59.43 -42.27
C PHE A 11 -14.72 -58.44 -41.87
N PHE A 12 -13.72 -58.51 -42.72
CA PHE A 12 -12.58 -57.60 -42.76
C PHE A 12 -13.03 -56.18 -43.12
N ALA A 13 -12.42 -55.22 -42.50
CA ALA A 13 -11.60 -54.22 -43.11
C ALA A 13 -11.88 -52.79 -42.98
N ILE A 14 -10.83 -52.14 -43.06
CA ILE A 14 -10.48 -50.78 -43.47
C ILE A 14 -10.50 -49.77 -42.35
N SER A 15 -9.32 -49.66 -41.76
CA SER A 15 -8.85 -48.51 -41.01
C SER A 15 -8.89 -47.25 -41.87
N LEU A 16 -9.79 -46.33 -41.54
CA LEU A 16 -9.65 -44.94 -41.92
C LEU A 16 -9.19 -44.19 -40.67
N ILE A 17 -7.92 -43.83 -40.65
CA ILE A 17 -7.34 -42.94 -39.65
C ILE A 17 -7.89 -41.55 -39.91
N LEU A 18 -8.92 -41.15 -39.15
CA LEU A 18 -9.28 -39.75 -38.97
C LEU A 18 -8.42 -39.23 -37.85
N ILE A 19 -7.37 -38.50 -38.21
CA ILE A 19 -6.67 -37.61 -37.31
C ILE A 19 -7.63 -36.45 -37.01
N SER A 20 -8.42 -36.60 -35.95
CA SER A 20 -9.09 -35.44 -35.35
C SER A 20 -8.02 -34.64 -34.59
N SER A 21 -7.64 -33.52 -35.17
CA SER A 21 -6.96 -32.44 -34.46
C SER A 21 -7.82 -32.04 -33.26
N ILE A 22 -7.45 -32.55 -32.08
CA ILE A 22 -7.91 -32.00 -30.82
C ILE A 22 -7.21 -30.65 -30.70
N THR A 23 -7.89 -29.60 -31.15
CA THR A 23 -7.58 -28.25 -30.69
C THR A 23 -7.85 -28.25 -29.20
N SER A 24 -6.78 -28.22 -28.44
CA SER A 24 -6.84 -27.86 -27.02
C SER A 24 -7.44 -26.45 -26.92
N THR A 25 -8.74 -26.38 -26.78
CA THR A 25 -9.41 -25.23 -26.22
C THR A 25 -8.96 -25.19 -24.77
N SER A 26 -7.93 -24.41 -24.49
CA SER A 26 -7.68 -23.89 -23.16
C SER A 26 -8.98 -23.19 -22.76
N ILE A 27 -9.71 -23.81 -21.84
CA ILE A 27 -10.76 -23.15 -21.09
C ILE A 27 -10.00 -22.12 -20.24
N GLN A 28 -9.87 -20.91 -20.78
CA GLN A 28 -9.56 -19.76 -19.95
C GLN A 28 -10.77 -19.60 -19.03
N PHE A 29 -10.62 -20.04 -17.81
CA PHE A 29 -11.45 -19.53 -16.72
C PHE A 29 -11.16 -18.03 -16.67
N SER A 30 -12.02 -17.25 -17.28
CA SER A 30 -12.14 -15.84 -17.04
C SER A 30 -12.62 -15.71 -15.58
N PHE A 31 -11.68 -15.72 -14.65
CA PHE A 31 -11.93 -15.12 -13.36
C PHE A 31 -12.31 -13.67 -13.68
N GLY A 32 -13.49 -13.25 -13.25
CA GLY A 32 -13.88 -11.85 -13.27
C GLY A 32 -12.90 -11.08 -12.41
N ALA A 33 -11.73 -10.80 -12.96
CA ALA A 33 -10.88 -9.75 -12.45
C ALA A 33 -11.69 -8.48 -12.65
N TYR A 34 -12.20 -7.92 -11.60
CA TYR A 34 -12.65 -6.52 -11.60
C TYR A 34 -11.51 -5.75 -12.25
N ALA A 35 -11.81 -5.11 -13.38
CA ALA A 35 -10.82 -4.35 -14.10
C ALA A 35 -10.45 -3.15 -13.21
N LYS A 36 -9.34 -3.26 -12.51
CA LYS A 36 -8.82 -2.17 -11.69
C LYS A 36 -8.51 -0.99 -12.58
N ALA A 37 -8.85 0.21 -12.12
CA ALA A 37 -8.58 1.41 -12.87
C ALA A 37 -7.09 1.49 -13.23
N PRO A 38 -6.73 1.74 -14.49
CA PRO A 38 -5.35 2.01 -14.87
C PRO A 38 -4.94 3.38 -14.32
N LEU A 39 -3.64 3.54 -14.12
CA LEU A 39 -3.08 4.87 -13.85
C LEU A 39 -3.40 5.82 -15.02
N SER A 40 -3.79 7.06 -14.71
CA SER A 40 -4.00 8.08 -15.74
C SER A 40 -2.72 8.30 -16.55
N PRO A 41 -2.78 8.32 -17.89
CA PRO A 41 -1.60 8.61 -18.73
C PRO A 41 -0.99 10.01 -18.47
N THR A 42 -1.77 10.94 -17.95
CA THR A 42 -1.32 12.31 -17.59
C THR A 42 -0.95 12.42 -16.11
N GLY A 43 -1.02 11.32 -15.34
CA GLY A 43 -0.86 11.30 -13.91
C GLY A 43 -2.16 11.65 -13.15
N PRO A 44 -2.17 11.43 -11.83
CA PRO A 44 -3.30 11.81 -10.99
C PRO A 44 -3.44 13.33 -10.87
N THR A 45 -4.69 13.77 -10.62
CA THR A 45 -5.02 15.19 -10.44
C THR A 45 -5.91 15.39 -9.22
N VAL A 46 -5.79 16.55 -8.57
CA VAL A 46 -6.65 17.01 -7.47
C VAL A 46 -7.65 18.01 -8.03
N ASN A 47 -8.89 18.02 -7.53
CA ASN A 47 -9.92 18.98 -7.89
C ASN A 47 -9.81 20.29 -7.08
N ASP A 48 -8.61 20.75 -6.85
CA ASP A 48 -8.27 22.00 -6.18
C ASP A 48 -7.01 22.59 -6.83
N ASP A 49 -7.14 23.81 -7.38
CA ASP A 49 -6.07 24.51 -8.12
C ASP A 49 -4.89 24.93 -7.23
N THR A 50 -5.02 24.86 -5.91
CA THR A 50 -3.94 25.17 -4.95
C THR A 50 -3.09 23.96 -4.58
N LEU A 51 -3.58 22.77 -4.91
CA LEU A 51 -2.93 21.49 -4.60
C LEU A 51 -2.38 20.80 -5.85
N THR A 52 -1.43 19.93 -5.66
CA THR A 52 -0.85 19.10 -6.71
C THR A 52 -0.52 17.70 -6.20
N VAL A 53 -0.29 16.78 -7.13
CA VAL A 53 0.14 15.41 -6.84
C VAL A 53 1.58 15.24 -7.26
N GLU A 54 2.41 14.75 -6.37
CA GLU A 54 3.80 14.36 -6.63
C GLU A 54 3.94 12.84 -6.56
N LYS A 55 4.60 12.24 -7.54
CA LYS A 55 4.97 10.82 -7.49
C LYS A 55 6.28 10.68 -6.71
N ILE A 56 6.28 9.87 -5.65
CA ILE A 56 7.44 9.63 -4.79
C ILE A 56 8.28 8.49 -5.34
N VAL A 57 7.66 7.33 -5.60
CA VAL A 57 8.30 6.16 -6.22
C VAL A 57 7.31 5.45 -7.13
N ASP A 58 7.85 4.63 -8.02
CA ASP A 58 7.16 3.58 -8.80
C ASP A 58 7.89 2.24 -8.63
N ASP A 59 7.52 1.24 -9.45
CA ASP A 59 8.11 -0.10 -9.48
C ASP A 59 7.86 -0.97 -8.23
N LEU A 60 6.85 -0.62 -7.39
CA LEU A 60 6.34 -1.53 -6.36
C LEU A 60 5.46 -2.62 -7.01
N GLU A 61 5.52 -3.85 -6.48
CA GLU A 61 4.74 -4.97 -7.02
C GLU A 61 3.44 -5.20 -6.25
N PHE A 62 2.31 -4.74 -6.82
CA PHE A 62 0.98 -4.87 -6.23
C PHE A 62 0.93 -4.45 -4.74
N PRO A 63 1.33 -3.21 -4.41
CA PRO A 63 1.40 -2.79 -3.02
C PRO A 63 0.01 -2.70 -2.38
N THR A 64 -0.09 -3.04 -1.09
CA THR A 64 -1.36 -3.13 -0.36
C THR A 64 -1.47 -2.19 0.82
N SER A 65 -0.39 -1.94 1.53
CA SER A 65 -0.44 -1.09 2.73
C SER A 65 0.91 -0.44 2.99
N MET A 66 0.91 0.70 3.69
CA MET A 66 2.13 1.42 4.03
C MET A 66 2.11 1.94 5.47
N ALA A 67 3.29 2.14 6.06
CA ALA A 67 3.44 2.73 7.38
C ALA A 67 4.76 3.50 7.49
N PHE A 68 4.76 4.62 8.22
CA PHE A 68 5.93 5.48 8.40
C PHE A 68 6.77 5.05 9.60
N LEU A 69 8.03 4.72 9.36
CA LEU A 69 9.05 4.57 10.40
C LEU A 69 9.49 5.93 10.94
N GLY A 70 9.52 6.94 10.07
CA GLY A 70 9.94 8.30 10.40
C GLY A 70 9.71 9.25 9.23
N PRO A 71 10.19 10.50 9.34
CA PRO A 71 10.20 11.41 8.20
C PRO A 71 10.95 10.80 7.03
N ASN A 72 10.31 10.78 5.85
CA ASN A 72 10.86 10.21 4.61
C ASN A 72 11.32 8.74 4.71
N ASP A 73 10.77 7.97 5.65
CA ASP A 73 11.12 6.56 5.87
C ASP A 73 9.83 5.73 5.98
N ILE A 74 9.53 4.96 4.94
CA ILE A 74 8.24 4.31 4.73
C ILE A 74 8.47 2.82 4.50
N LEU A 75 7.68 1.98 5.17
CA LEU A 75 7.55 0.56 4.84
C LEU A 75 6.30 0.35 3.98
N VAL A 76 6.42 -0.46 2.93
CA VAL A 76 5.32 -0.82 2.03
C VAL A 76 5.27 -2.33 1.87
N THR A 77 4.07 -2.89 1.95
CA THR A 77 3.82 -4.32 1.76
C THR A 77 3.48 -4.63 0.30
N GLU A 78 4.10 -5.65 -0.27
CA GLU A 78 3.79 -6.17 -1.60
C GLU A 78 3.00 -7.48 -1.51
N LYS A 79 1.83 -7.49 -2.16
CA LYS A 79 0.80 -8.53 -1.99
C LYS A 79 1.26 -9.93 -2.35
N THR A 80 1.90 -10.08 -3.52
CA THR A 80 2.16 -11.38 -4.16
C THR A 80 3.55 -11.92 -3.92
N THR A 81 4.49 -11.03 -3.63
CA THR A 81 5.89 -11.36 -3.33
C THR A 81 6.16 -11.60 -1.84
N GLY A 82 5.21 -11.24 -0.97
CA GLY A 82 5.41 -11.34 0.48
C GLY A 82 6.46 -10.39 1.04
N GLN A 83 6.94 -9.44 0.22
CA GLN A 83 8.01 -8.53 0.60
C GLN A 83 7.49 -7.29 1.33
N VAL A 84 8.24 -6.88 2.36
CA VAL A 84 8.12 -5.55 2.95
C VAL A 84 9.26 -4.71 2.42
N LYS A 85 8.92 -3.77 1.55
CA LYS A 85 9.88 -2.83 0.94
C LYS A 85 10.07 -1.61 1.83
N ARG A 86 11.22 -0.96 1.71
CA ARG A 86 11.51 0.29 2.41
C ARG A 86 11.80 1.39 1.41
N ILE A 87 11.19 2.55 1.62
CA ILE A 87 11.43 3.77 0.85
C ILE A 87 12.06 4.79 1.79
N THR A 88 13.26 5.25 1.47
CA THR A 88 13.98 6.25 2.28
C THR A 88 14.31 7.46 1.40
N ASN A 89 13.90 8.65 1.83
CA ASN A 89 14.12 9.90 1.07
C ASN A 89 13.64 9.85 -0.40
N GLY A 90 12.57 9.11 -0.67
CA GLY A 90 12.02 8.92 -2.02
C GLY A 90 12.70 7.83 -2.85
N PHE A 91 13.65 7.09 -2.29
CA PHE A 91 14.32 5.98 -2.96
C PHE A 91 13.80 4.64 -2.45
N LEU A 92 13.41 3.77 -3.37
CA LEU A 92 13.02 2.39 -3.07
C LEU A 92 14.28 1.54 -2.84
N SER A 93 14.40 0.95 -1.65
CA SER A 93 15.52 0.05 -1.33
C SER A 93 15.46 -1.21 -2.19
N PRO A 94 16.57 -1.63 -2.80
CA PRO A 94 16.61 -2.81 -3.66
C PRO A 94 16.36 -4.11 -2.87
N GLN A 95 16.75 -4.15 -1.60
CA GLN A 95 16.53 -5.31 -0.73
C GLN A 95 15.32 -5.07 0.18
N PRO A 96 14.40 -6.05 0.30
CA PRO A 96 13.30 -5.95 1.26
C PRO A 96 13.82 -6.04 2.70
N VAL A 97 13.11 -5.37 3.62
CA VAL A 97 13.39 -5.49 5.07
C VAL A 97 12.88 -6.82 5.64
N LEU A 98 11.96 -7.46 4.92
CA LEU A 98 11.41 -8.79 5.22
C LEU A 98 10.88 -9.41 3.94
N ASP A 99 11.00 -10.74 3.84
CA ASP A 99 10.39 -11.58 2.80
C ASP A 99 9.73 -12.78 3.50
N VAL A 100 8.42 -12.96 3.31
CA VAL A 100 7.64 -14.05 3.90
C VAL A 100 6.84 -14.80 2.83
N PRO A 101 6.79 -16.13 2.87
CA PRO A 101 6.06 -16.89 1.86
C PRO A 101 4.55 -16.69 2.00
N VAL A 102 3.89 -16.25 0.92
CA VAL A 102 2.46 -15.93 0.90
C VAL A 102 1.67 -16.78 -0.09
N ALA A 103 0.47 -17.18 0.33
CA ALA A 103 -0.59 -17.57 -0.60
C ALA A 103 -1.18 -16.29 -1.18
N SER A 104 -1.37 -16.19 -2.51
CA SER A 104 -1.69 -14.91 -3.15
C SER A 104 -2.90 -14.95 -4.10
N ALA A 105 -3.67 -16.04 -4.09
CA ALA A 105 -4.88 -16.17 -4.90
C ALA A 105 -5.92 -15.09 -4.55
N ILE A 106 -6.44 -14.41 -5.56
CA ILE A 106 -7.50 -13.40 -5.49
C ILE A 106 -7.15 -12.26 -4.53
N GLU A 107 -7.67 -12.24 -3.28
CA GLU A 107 -7.39 -11.21 -2.29
C GLU A 107 -6.30 -11.61 -1.27
N ARG A 108 -5.89 -12.87 -1.24
CA ARG A 108 -4.81 -13.37 -0.36
C ARG A 108 -3.48 -12.68 -0.65
N GLY A 109 -2.60 -12.66 0.32
CA GLY A 109 -1.26 -12.10 0.19
C GLY A 109 -0.78 -11.43 1.46
N LEU A 110 0.24 -10.59 1.34
CA LEU A 110 0.69 -9.67 2.39
C LEU A 110 -0.17 -8.40 2.30
N LEU A 111 -1.06 -8.18 3.30
CA LEU A 111 -2.20 -7.27 3.16
C LEU A 111 -2.12 -6.02 4.04
N GLY A 112 -1.58 -6.12 5.23
CA GLY A 112 -1.59 -5.00 6.17
C GLY A 112 -0.31 -4.81 6.94
N ILE A 113 -0.03 -3.56 7.29
CA ILE A 113 1.08 -3.16 8.13
C ILE A 113 0.65 -2.07 9.12
N ALA A 114 1.14 -2.15 10.35
CA ALA A 114 1.08 -1.07 11.33
C ALA A 114 2.36 -1.01 12.15
N ILE A 115 2.72 0.18 12.61
CA ILE A 115 3.94 0.42 13.40
C ILE A 115 3.56 0.96 14.77
N SER A 116 4.23 0.46 15.81
CA SER A 116 4.13 0.96 17.18
C SER A 116 5.51 1.20 17.76
N LYS A 117 5.79 2.46 18.12
CA LYS A 117 7.03 2.84 18.82
C LYS A 117 6.84 2.69 20.31
N GLN A 118 7.69 1.89 20.94
CA GLN A 118 7.60 1.55 22.36
C GLN A 118 8.34 2.55 23.23
N PRO A 119 7.94 2.74 24.50
CA PRO A 119 8.63 3.63 25.43
C PRO A 119 10.09 3.23 25.72
N ASP A 120 10.43 1.95 25.55
CA ASP A 120 11.79 1.42 25.71
C ASP A 120 12.69 1.61 24.48
N GLY A 121 12.18 2.29 23.45
CA GLY A 121 12.88 2.58 22.20
C GLY A 121 12.75 1.52 21.12
N LYS A 122 12.09 0.39 21.39
CA LYS A 122 11.80 -0.61 20.37
C LYS A 122 10.75 -0.10 19.39
N THR A 123 10.84 -0.58 18.17
CA THR A 123 9.80 -0.38 17.16
C THR A 123 9.20 -1.73 16.79
N TYR A 124 7.91 -1.90 17.09
CA TYR A 124 7.15 -3.06 16.66
C TYR A 124 6.48 -2.79 15.31
N VAL A 125 6.52 -3.81 14.45
CA VAL A 125 5.83 -3.80 13.16
C VAL A 125 4.88 -5.00 13.13
N PHE A 126 3.61 -4.71 12.93
CA PHE A 126 2.55 -5.70 12.81
C PHE A 126 2.27 -5.95 11.34
N LEU A 127 2.23 -7.20 10.94
CA LEU A 127 1.97 -7.63 9.57
C LEU A 127 0.83 -8.65 9.56
N SER A 128 -0.12 -8.48 8.64
CA SER A 128 -1.16 -9.46 8.35
C SER A 128 -0.95 -10.04 6.96
N TYR A 129 -0.93 -11.35 6.86
CA TYR A 129 -0.81 -12.03 5.58
C TYR A 129 -1.41 -13.43 5.59
N THR A 130 -1.77 -13.89 4.39
CA THR A 130 -2.16 -15.28 4.16
C THR A 130 -0.90 -16.10 3.94
N GLU A 131 -0.50 -16.88 4.94
CA GLU A 131 0.76 -17.63 4.90
C GLU A 131 0.67 -18.85 3.99
N SER A 132 1.68 -19.05 3.14
CA SER A 132 1.79 -20.17 2.21
C SER A 132 1.86 -21.51 2.94
N GLY A 133 1.17 -22.54 2.42
CA GLY A 133 1.14 -23.88 3.00
C GLY A 133 2.43 -24.68 2.87
N ASP A 134 3.28 -24.33 1.91
CA ASP A 134 4.52 -25.07 1.59
C ASP A 134 5.76 -24.17 1.52
N GLY A 135 5.63 -22.90 1.93
CA GLY A 135 6.75 -21.96 1.97
C GLY A 135 7.14 -21.39 0.62
N VAL A 136 6.24 -21.40 -0.38
CA VAL A 136 6.47 -20.83 -1.71
C VAL A 136 5.35 -19.88 -2.06
N ASP A 137 5.70 -18.68 -2.55
CA ASP A 137 4.73 -17.68 -2.98
C ASP A 137 3.82 -18.19 -4.09
N GLY A 138 2.53 -17.84 -4.01
CA GLY A 138 1.55 -18.19 -5.03
C GLY A 138 1.28 -19.69 -5.20
N SER A 139 1.72 -20.53 -4.27
CA SER A 139 1.54 -21.99 -4.35
C SER A 139 0.06 -22.42 -4.36
N ASP A 140 -0.81 -21.60 -3.81
CA ASP A 140 -2.26 -21.79 -3.85
C ASP A 140 -2.86 -21.55 -5.25
N ILE A 141 -2.17 -20.81 -6.13
CA ILE A 141 -2.53 -20.60 -7.53
C ILE A 141 -1.93 -21.71 -8.41
N GLU A 142 -0.61 -21.88 -8.31
CA GLU A 142 0.13 -22.73 -9.24
C GLU A 142 0.01 -24.22 -8.94
N ARG A 143 -0.09 -24.56 -7.65
CA ARG A 143 -0.04 -25.94 -7.15
C ARG A 143 -1.24 -26.34 -6.32
N PHE A 144 -2.19 -25.43 -6.12
CA PHE A 144 -3.41 -25.64 -5.33
C PHE A 144 -3.11 -26.11 -3.89
N VAL A 145 -2.03 -25.57 -3.29
CA VAL A 145 -1.67 -25.85 -1.92
C VAL A 145 -2.50 -24.95 -1.00
N ASP A 146 -3.24 -25.55 -0.07
CA ASP A 146 -4.02 -24.81 0.91
C ASP A 146 -3.10 -23.92 1.76
N PRO A 147 -3.46 -22.64 2.00
CA PRO A 147 -2.72 -21.77 2.90
C PRO A 147 -2.77 -22.26 4.35
N LEU A 148 -1.77 -21.91 5.15
CA LEU A 148 -1.76 -22.20 6.58
C LEU A 148 -2.84 -21.41 7.33
N GLY A 149 -3.03 -20.14 6.99
CA GLY A 149 -4.01 -19.27 7.63
C GLY A 149 -3.85 -17.80 7.26
N ASN A 150 -4.86 -16.99 7.61
CA ASN A 150 -4.74 -15.54 7.68
C ASN A 150 -4.13 -15.19 9.04
N ARG A 151 -2.88 -14.78 9.04
CA ARG A 151 -2.08 -14.67 10.24
C ARG A 151 -1.69 -13.23 10.54
N LEU A 152 -1.75 -12.87 11.82
CA LEU A 152 -1.25 -11.59 12.32
C LEU A 152 0.03 -11.85 13.10
N TYR A 153 1.12 -11.25 12.67
CA TYR A 153 2.43 -11.32 13.32
C TYR A 153 2.86 -9.96 13.85
N ARG A 154 3.64 -9.97 14.94
CA ARG A 154 4.44 -8.84 15.38
C ARG A 154 5.91 -9.14 15.17
N TYR A 155 6.62 -8.19 14.58
CA TYR A 155 8.07 -8.17 14.40
C TYR A 155 8.69 -7.03 15.20
N GLU A 156 10.00 -7.10 15.44
CA GLU A 156 10.81 -5.97 15.89
C GLU A 156 11.60 -5.43 14.71
N PHE A 157 11.62 -4.09 14.53
CA PHE A 157 12.47 -3.45 13.53
C PHE A 157 13.83 -3.16 14.16
N VAL A 158 14.87 -3.86 13.70
CA VAL A 158 16.24 -3.76 14.22
C VAL A 158 17.20 -3.72 13.05
N ASP A 159 18.09 -2.74 13.03
CA ASP A 159 19.17 -2.61 12.03
C ASP A 159 18.69 -2.76 10.57
N GLY A 160 17.58 -2.07 10.26
CA GLY A 160 17.00 -2.07 8.92
C GLY A 160 16.25 -3.35 8.52
N ARG A 161 16.00 -4.27 9.43
CA ARG A 161 15.31 -5.54 9.17
C ARG A 161 14.17 -5.78 10.16
N LEU A 162 13.19 -6.57 9.74
CA LEU A 162 12.13 -7.10 10.60
C LEU A 162 12.55 -8.47 11.13
N VAL A 163 12.68 -8.59 12.45
CA VAL A 163 13.19 -9.78 13.14
C VAL A 163 12.26 -10.21 14.28
N ASN A 164 12.54 -11.34 14.91
CA ASN A 164 11.83 -11.83 16.10
C ASN A 164 10.29 -11.95 15.90
N PRO A 165 9.82 -12.71 14.90
CA PRO A 165 8.39 -12.89 14.66
C PRO A 165 7.68 -13.52 15.87
N VAL A 166 6.53 -12.94 16.22
CA VAL A 166 5.59 -13.48 17.21
C VAL A 166 4.22 -13.60 16.55
N LEU A 167 3.70 -14.83 16.43
CA LEU A 167 2.35 -15.07 15.94
C LEU A 167 1.33 -14.63 17.00
N LEU A 168 0.48 -13.68 16.67
CA LEU A 168 -0.54 -13.12 17.55
C LEU A 168 -1.92 -13.73 17.29
N LEU A 169 -2.29 -13.93 16.03
CA LEU A 169 -3.55 -14.55 15.61
C LEU A 169 -3.30 -15.53 14.47
N ASP A 170 -4.01 -16.67 14.54
CA ASP A 170 -4.02 -17.72 13.51
C ASP A 170 -5.47 -18.03 13.14
N LEU A 171 -5.93 -17.45 12.02
CA LEU A 171 -7.29 -17.56 11.53
C LEU A 171 -7.31 -18.39 10.24
N THR A 172 -8.41 -19.10 10.00
CA THR A 172 -8.52 -19.87 8.75
C THR A 172 -8.50 -18.95 7.52
N ALA A 173 -7.80 -19.39 6.46
CA ALA A 173 -7.81 -18.77 5.15
C ALA A 173 -8.41 -19.70 4.08
N ILE A 174 -8.89 -20.88 4.48
CA ILE A 174 -9.50 -21.86 3.58
C ILE A 174 -10.99 -21.54 3.46
N PRO A 175 -11.47 -21.07 2.31
CA PRO A 175 -12.88 -20.79 2.12
C PRO A 175 -13.68 -22.08 1.94
N PRO A 176 -14.99 -22.09 2.24
CA PRO A 176 -15.85 -23.25 1.99
C PRO A 176 -16.00 -23.60 0.50
N ASN A 177 -15.71 -22.65 -0.42
CA ASN A 177 -16.02 -22.73 -1.84
C ASN A 177 -14.81 -22.49 -2.75
N ASP A 178 -13.59 -22.79 -2.34
CA ASP A 178 -12.33 -22.60 -3.10
C ASP A 178 -12.09 -21.17 -3.65
N ARG A 179 -12.64 -20.16 -3.00
CA ARG A 179 -12.44 -18.76 -3.35
C ARG A 179 -11.57 -18.07 -2.32
N GLY A 180 -10.50 -17.41 -2.75
CA GLY A 180 -9.59 -16.65 -1.88
C GLY A 180 -10.05 -15.21 -1.62
N GLU A 181 -11.37 -14.98 -1.51
CA GLU A 181 -12.01 -13.68 -1.35
C GLU A 181 -12.18 -13.31 0.14
N HIS A 182 -12.43 -12.03 0.40
CA HIS A 182 -12.84 -11.46 1.68
C HIS A 182 -11.82 -11.70 2.83
N ASN A 183 -10.56 -11.39 2.55
CA ASN A 183 -9.50 -11.56 3.56
C ASN A 183 -9.32 -10.33 4.46
N GLY A 184 -9.76 -9.14 4.03
CA GLY A 184 -9.53 -7.92 4.78
C GLY A 184 -8.04 -7.60 4.91
N GLY A 185 -7.55 -7.48 6.14
CA GLY A 185 -6.12 -7.41 6.44
C GLY A 185 -5.63 -6.10 7.04
N LYS A 186 -6.44 -5.03 7.08
CA LYS A 186 -5.99 -3.74 7.64
C LYS A 186 -5.73 -3.85 9.13
N ILE A 187 -4.65 -3.19 9.56
CA ILE A 187 -4.22 -3.12 10.95
C ILE A 187 -4.13 -1.65 11.36
N ARG A 188 -4.56 -1.34 12.58
CA ARG A 188 -4.34 -0.03 13.22
C ARG A 188 -3.94 -0.21 14.68
N ILE A 189 -3.08 0.68 15.16
CA ILE A 189 -2.86 0.82 16.60
C ILE A 189 -3.84 1.87 17.09
N GLY A 190 -4.73 1.47 17.98
CA GLY A 190 -5.75 2.36 18.52
C GLY A 190 -5.19 3.39 19.51
N PRO A 191 -5.99 4.41 19.85
CA PRO A 191 -5.62 5.40 20.86
C PRO A 191 -5.42 4.79 22.26
N ASP A 192 -5.95 3.60 22.49
CA ASP A 192 -5.77 2.77 23.69
C ASP A 192 -4.50 1.88 23.63
N ASN A 193 -3.66 2.09 22.62
CA ASN A 193 -2.41 1.35 22.36
C ASN A 193 -2.61 -0.16 22.11
N ASN A 194 -3.82 -0.59 21.76
CA ASN A 194 -4.11 -1.97 21.35
C ASN A 194 -4.07 -2.12 19.83
N VAL A 195 -3.96 -3.36 19.37
CA VAL A 195 -4.00 -3.72 17.95
C VAL A 195 -5.44 -3.98 17.54
N TYR A 196 -5.88 -3.27 16.51
CA TYR A 196 -7.14 -3.50 15.83
C TYR A 196 -6.85 -4.11 14.47
N TYR A 197 -7.42 -5.28 14.24
CA TYR A 197 -7.23 -6.04 13.00
C TYR A 197 -8.59 -6.37 12.40
N ILE A 198 -8.82 -5.91 11.16
CA ILE A 198 -10.04 -6.21 10.44
C ILE A 198 -9.84 -7.39 9.51
N VAL A 199 -10.74 -8.35 9.54
CA VAL A 199 -10.74 -9.55 8.72
C VAL A 199 -12.14 -9.80 8.18
N GLY A 200 -12.23 -10.14 6.89
CA GLY A 200 -13.49 -10.49 6.25
C GLY A 200 -13.97 -11.91 6.59
N GLU A 201 -15.06 -12.33 5.96
CA GLU A 201 -15.68 -13.64 6.19
C GLU A 201 -15.05 -14.79 5.38
N VAL A 202 -13.97 -14.51 4.67
CA VAL A 202 -13.14 -15.47 3.92
C VAL A 202 -14.00 -16.37 3.00
N GLY A 203 -14.65 -15.74 2.01
CA GLY A 203 -15.33 -16.44 0.93
C GLY A 203 -16.49 -17.33 1.34
N GLY A 204 -17.24 -16.96 2.39
CA GLY A 204 -18.48 -17.62 2.78
C GLY A 204 -18.44 -18.41 4.08
N HIS A 205 -17.50 -18.13 5.00
CA HIS A 205 -17.56 -18.62 6.37
C HIS A 205 -18.69 -17.91 7.13
N ARG A 206 -19.91 -18.34 6.87
CA ARG A 206 -21.11 -17.76 7.49
C ARG A 206 -21.38 -18.42 8.81
N THR A 207 -21.00 -17.75 9.87
CA THR A 207 -21.19 -18.17 11.27
C THR A 207 -22.24 -17.28 11.95
N GLN A 208 -22.44 -17.52 13.23
CA GLN A 208 -23.27 -16.61 14.02
C GLN A 208 -22.70 -15.18 14.09
N ALA A 209 -21.35 -14.99 13.90
CA ALA A 209 -20.77 -13.66 13.79
C ALA A 209 -21.10 -12.96 12.47
N GLN A 210 -21.60 -13.66 11.47
CA GLN A 210 -22.17 -13.13 10.24
C GLN A 210 -23.71 -13.24 10.23
N ASN A 211 -24.31 -13.15 11.39
CA ASN A 211 -25.77 -13.11 11.60
C ASN A 211 -26.52 -14.35 11.09
N ILE A 212 -25.90 -15.52 11.08
CA ILE A 212 -26.59 -16.79 10.78
C ILE A 212 -27.05 -17.42 12.08
N LEU A 213 -28.31 -17.20 12.44
CA LEU A 213 -28.89 -17.59 13.75
C LEU A 213 -28.65 -19.06 14.12
N LEU A 214 -28.79 -19.97 13.15
CA LEU A 214 -28.55 -21.41 13.33
C LEU A 214 -27.21 -21.86 12.77
N GLY A 215 -26.30 -20.91 12.49
CA GLY A 215 -24.97 -21.16 11.96
C GLY A 215 -24.00 -21.74 12.98
N PRO A 216 -22.79 -22.09 12.52
CA PRO A 216 -21.68 -22.43 13.40
C PRO A 216 -21.36 -21.29 14.38
N ALA A 217 -20.69 -21.64 15.48
CA ALA A 217 -20.18 -20.63 16.41
C ALA A 217 -19.17 -19.69 15.73
N PRO A 218 -19.01 -18.45 16.22
CA PRO A 218 -18.01 -17.52 15.74
C PRO A 218 -16.60 -18.14 15.72
N ASN A 219 -15.84 -17.81 14.69
CA ASN A 219 -14.51 -18.39 14.41
C ASN A 219 -13.38 -17.34 14.26
N GLY A 220 -13.64 -16.09 14.63
CA GLY A 220 -12.69 -14.99 14.49
C GLY A 220 -12.75 -14.24 13.16
N LEU A 221 -13.58 -14.67 12.20
CA LEU A 221 -13.74 -14.03 10.90
C LEU A 221 -14.95 -13.09 10.87
N GLY A 222 -14.95 -12.18 9.89
CA GLY A 222 -16.05 -11.25 9.64
C GLY A 222 -16.23 -10.21 10.73
N GLY A 223 -15.15 -9.54 11.12
CA GLY A 223 -15.18 -8.53 12.14
C GLY A 223 -13.89 -7.76 12.36
N VAL A 224 -13.95 -6.82 13.28
CA VAL A 224 -12.78 -6.16 13.85
C VAL A 224 -12.39 -6.88 15.11
N LEU A 225 -11.16 -7.38 15.16
CA LEU A 225 -10.57 -8.03 16.33
C LEU A 225 -9.68 -7.03 17.07
N ARG A 226 -9.77 -7.02 18.41
CA ARG A 226 -8.98 -6.16 19.28
C ARG A 226 -8.19 -6.98 20.27
N ILE A 227 -6.87 -6.86 20.22
CA ILE A 227 -5.93 -7.58 21.08
C ILE A 227 -4.85 -6.63 21.61
N THR A 228 -4.18 -7.01 22.69
CA THR A 228 -2.99 -6.29 23.12
C THR A 228 -1.85 -6.48 22.10
N GLN A 229 -0.82 -5.64 22.15
CA GLN A 229 0.34 -5.78 21.25
C GLN A 229 1.14 -7.08 21.45
N ASP A 230 0.88 -7.81 22.53
CA ASP A 230 1.44 -9.13 22.82
C ASP A 230 0.47 -10.30 22.50
N GLY A 231 -0.67 -10.00 21.87
CA GLY A 231 -1.69 -11.01 21.51
C GLY A 231 -2.63 -11.40 22.65
N GLY A 232 -2.60 -10.68 23.78
CA GLY A 232 -3.50 -10.89 24.91
C GLY A 232 -4.90 -10.32 24.68
N ILE A 233 -5.84 -10.77 25.51
CA ILE A 233 -7.22 -10.27 25.53
C ILE A 233 -7.23 -8.88 26.17
N VAL A 234 -7.90 -7.93 25.54
CA VAL A 234 -8.14 -6.60 26.10
C VAL A 234 -9.35 -6.67 27.02
N ASP A 235 -9.22 -6.20 28.26
CA ASP A 235 -10.27 -6.22 29.28
C ASP A 235 -10.94 -7.61 29.47
N PRO A 236 -10.19 -8.61 29.95
CA PRO A 236 -10.69 -9.98 30.06
C PRO A 236 -11.84 -10.15 31.08
N GLU A 237 -12.04 -9.17 31.96
CA GLU A 237 -13.12 -9.19 32.96
C GLU A 237 -14.45 -8.67 32.38
N ASN A 238 -14.40 -7.86 31.30
CA ASN A 238 -15.60 -7.27 30.67
C ASN A 238 -15.52 -7.42 29.12
N PRO A 239 -15.54 -8.65 28.59
CA PRO A 239 -15.49 -8.85 27.14
C PRO A 239 -16.78 -8.34 26.47
N ILE A 240 -16.63 -7.67 25.33
CA ILE A 240 -17.74 -7.00 24.63
C ILE A 240 -18.81 -8.00 24.17
N PHE A 241 -18.37 -9.09 23.51
CA PHE A 241 -19.28 -10.07 22.90
C PHE A 241 -19.49 -11.33 23.75
N GLY A 242 -18.65 -11.57 24.76
CA GLY A 242 -18.77 -12.72 25.64
C GLY A 242 -17.43 -13.38 25.99
N GLU A 243 -17.49 -14.30 26.93
CA GLU A 243 -16.32 -15.04 27.40
C GLU A 243 -15.86 -16.11 26.41
N GLY A 244 -14.56 -16.36 26.39
CA GLY A 244 -13.93 -17.41 25.58
C GLY A 244 -13.60 -16.97 24.15
N LEU A 245 -12.55 -17.56 23.60
CA LEU A 245 -12.15 -17.32 22.22
C LEU A 245 -13.17 -17.89 21.23
N PRO A 246 -13.43 -17.19 20.13
CA PRO A 246 -12.92 -15.87 19.76
C PRO A 246 -13.79 -14.69 20.21
N LEU A 247 -14.91 -14.90 20.96
CA LEU A 247 -15.84 -13.82 21.32
C LEU A 247 -15.19 -12.69 22.11
N ASN A 248 -14.22 -13.02 22.96
CA ASN A 248 -13.54 -12.06 23.83
C ASN A 248 -12.47 -11.21 23.12
N ILE A 249 -12.23 -11.42 21.84
CA ILE A 249 -11.34 -10.57 21.02
C ILE A 249 -12.09 -9.79 19.94
N TYR A 250 -13.38 -10.04 19.71
CA TYR A 250 -14.17 -9.20 18.83
C TYR A 250 -14.38 -7.80 19.43
N TYR A 251 -14.17 -6.78 18.61
CA TYR A 251 -14.58 -5.40 18.85
C TYR A 251 -15.85 -5.06 18.09
N ALA A 252 -15.98 -5.60 16.86
CA ALA A 252 -17.13 -5.52 15.98
C ALA A 252 -17.31 -6.84 15.23
N MET A 253 -18.54 -7.14 14.79
CA MET A 253 -18.88 -8.33 14.01
C MET A 253 -19.83 -7.99 12.86
N GLY A 254 -20.24 -9.01 12.10
CA GLY A 254 -21.20 -8.83 11.00
C GLY A 254 -20.60 -8.14 9.80
N ILE A 255 -19.29 -8.22 9.60
CA ILE A 255 -18.55 -7.59 8.50
C ILE A 255 -18.33 -8.63 7.41
N ARG A 256 -18.64 -8.24 6.15
CA ARG A 256 -18.37 -9.08 4.98
C ARG A 256 -16.90 -9.01 4.55
N ASN A 257 -16.45 -7.82 4.16
CA ASN A 257 -15.09 -7.59 3.67
C ASN A 257 -14.72 -6.12 3.76
N SER A 258 -13.71 -5.79 4.53
CA SER A 258 -13.27 -4.41 4.76
C SER A 258 -11.76 -4.29 4.58
N PHE A 259 -11.33 -3.23 3.91
CA PHE A 259 -9.91 -2.90 3.68
C PHE A 259 -9.52 -1.52 4.20
N GLY A 260 -10.49 -0.65 4.51
CA GLY A 260 -10.26 0.69 5.04
C GLY A 260 -10.65 0.79 6.51
N MET A 261 -9.76 1.28 7.36
CA MET A 261 -10.03 1.49 8.78
C MET A 261 -9.12 2.58 9.33
N ASP A 262 -9.69 3.54 10.06
CA ASP A 262 -8.90 4.56 10.77
C ASP A 262 -9.67 5.12 11.98
N PHE A 263 -8.92 5.73 12.91
CA PHE A 263 -9.47 6.43 14.06
C PHE A 263 -9.60 7.91 13.77
N ASP A 264 -10.76 8.49 14.08
CA ASP A 264 -10.94 9.93 14.09
C ASP A 264 -9.99 10.59 15.10
N PRO A 265 -9.10 11.49 14.68
CA PRO A 265 -8.08 12.07 15.55
C PRO A 265 -8.64 12.96 16.66
N LEU A 266 -9.90 13.43 16.54
CA LEU A 266 -10.51 14.33 17.51
C LEU A 266 -11.34 13.59 18.56
N THR A 267 -12.02 12.51 18.19
CA THR A 267 -12.90 11.76 19.09
C THR A 267 -12.35 10.42 19.52
N GLY A 268 -11.43 9.84 18.73
CA GLY A 268 -10.98 8.47 18.90
C GLY A 268 -11.99 7.42 18.41
N ASN A 269 -13.06 7.83 17.75
CA ASN A 269 -14.03 6.92 17.14
C ASN A 269 -13.37 6.14 16.00
N LEU A 270 -13.66 4.85 15.92
CA LEU A 270 -13.23 4.00 14.82
C LEU A 270 -14.21 4.11 13.66
N TRP A 271 -13.68 4.22 12.45
CA TRP A 271 -14.44 4.17 11.20
C TRP A 271 -13.85 3.12 10.29
N ASP A 272 -14.71 2.45 9.50
CA ASP A 272 -14.26 1.52 8.46
C ASP A 272 -15.01 1.71 7.14
N THR A 273 -14.52 1.03 6.12
CA THR A 273 -15.20 0.85 4.85
C THR A 273 -15.51 -0.61 4.65
N GLU A 274 -16.70 -0.97 4.23
CA GLU A 274 -17.11 -2.35 3.95
C GLU A 274 -17.56 -2.50 2.50
N ASN A 275 -17.20 -3.63 1.86
CA ASN A 275 -17.55 -3.93 0.48
C ASN A 275 -18.74 -4.88 0.40
N GLY A 276 -19.79 -4.43 -0.25
CA GLY A 276 -20.98 -5.23 -0.54
C GLY A 276 -20.78 -6.26 -1.66
N PRO A 277 -21.74 -7.18 -1.84
CA PRO A 277 -21.62 -8.23 -2.87
C PRO A 277 -21.92 -7.72 -4.29
N THR A 278 -23.05 -7.08 -4.48
CA THR A 278 -23.51 -6.50 -5.76
C THR A 278 -24.08 -5.10 -5.56
N GLY A 279 -24.14 -4.64 -4.32
CA GLY A 279 -24.62 -3.35 -3.87
C GLY A 279 -24.20 -3.14 -2.43
N GLY A 280 -24.25 -1.89 -1.97
CA GLY A 280 -24.04 -1.53 -0.58
C GLY A 280 -22.58 -1.53 -0.13
N ASP A 281 -21.69 -0.89 -0.88
CA ASP A 281 -20.39 -0.49 -0.29
C ASP A 281 -20.67 0.61 0.75
N GLU A 282 -20.03 0.52 1.93
CA GLU A 282 -20.41 1.28 3.12
C GLU A 282 -19.26 2.04 3.74
N ILE A 283 -19.58 3.13 4.43
CA ILE A 283 -18.74 3.74 5.45
C ILE A 283 -19.48 3.62 6.78
N ASN A 284 -18.83 3.00 7.77
CA ASN A 284 -19.41 2.72 9.07
C ASN A 284 -18.71 3.46 10.20
N LEU A 285 -19.47 3.89 11.20
CA LEU A 285 -18.97 4.27 12.52
C LEU A 285 -18.96 3.02 13.41
N VAL A 286 -17.78 2.54 13.73
CA VAL A 286 -17.57 1.28 14.44
C VAL A 286 -17.35 1.52 15.94
N PHE A 287 -18.28 1.14 16.77
CA PHE A 287 -18.21 1.27 18.22
C PHE A 287 -18.04 -0.12 18.89
N PRO A 288 -17.63 -0.19 20.16
CA PRO A 288 -17.53 -1.48 20.87
C PRO A 288 -18.87 -2.23 20.87
N GLY A 289 -18.94 -3.39 20.24
CA GLY A 289 -20.18 -4.15 20.09
C GLY A 289 -20.93 -3.92 18.78
N PHE A 290 -20.36 -3.14 17.85
CA PHE A 290 -20.95 -2.90 16.54
C PHE A 290 -21.20 -4.20 15.78
N ASN A 291 -22.40 -4.32 15.19
CA ASN A 291 -22.78 -5.39 14.27
C ASN A 291 -23.19 -4.73 12.94
N SER A 292 -22.41 -4.94 11.88
CA SER A 292 -22.66 -4.36 10.57
C SER A 292 -23.88 -4.96 9.83
N GLY A 293 -24.35 -6.13 10.26
CA GLY A 293 -25.56 -6.74 9.70
C GLY A 293 -25.31 -7.89 8.73
N TRP A 294 -24.11 -7.99 8.10
CA TRP A 294 -23.81 -9.06 7.19
C TRP A 294 -24.02 -10.45 7.85
N PHE A 295 -24.67 -11.44 7.29
CA PHE A 295 -25.15 -11.63 5.92
C PHE A 295 -26.63 -11.25 5.73
N GLN A 296 -27.30 -10.75 6.75
CA GLN A 296 -28.74 -10.46 6.71
C GLN A 296 -29.05 -9.09 6.13
N ILE A 297 -28.22 -8.10 6.46
CA ILE A 297 -28.36 -6.70 6.04
C ILE A 297 -27.05 -6.26 5.35
N GLN A 298 -27.16 -5.47 4.31
CA GLN A 298 -26.10 -4.74 3.64
C GLN A 298 -26.68 -3.41 3.16
N GLY A 299 -25.98 -2.29 3.35
CA GLY A 299 -26.52 -0.97 3.16
C GLY A 299 -27.47 -0.60 4.30
N PHE A 300 -28.36 0.36 4.07
CA PHE A 300 -29.38 0.73 5.05
C PHE A 300 -30.39 -0.41 5.24
N ALA A 301 -30.76 -0.68 6.49
CA ALA A 301 -31.65 -1.80 6.81
C ALA A 301 -33.02 -1.72 6.11
N ASP A 302 -33.52 -0.50 5.89
CA ASP A 302 -34.82 -0.26 5.26
C ASP A 302 -34.81 -0.47 3.73
N ASP A 303 -33.62 -0.50 3.09
CA ASP A 303 -33.49 -0.59 1.62
C ASP A 303 -33.51 -2.03 1.10
N ASP A 304 -33.27 -3.02 1.97
CA ASP A 304 -33.21 -4.45 1.62
C ASP A 304 -32.42 -4.74 0.33
N ILE A 305 -31.24 -4.15 0.19
CA ILE A 305 -30.37 -4.26 -1.01
C ILE A 305 -30.13 -5.72 -1.40
N LEU A 306 -30.07 -6.62 -0.42
CA LEU A 306 -29.88 -8.06 -0.65
C LEU A 306 -31.15 -8.79 -1.09
N GLY A 307 -32.33 -8.18 -0.93
CA GLY A 307 -33.62 -8.81 -1.21
C GLY A 307 -33.96 -9.97 -0.29
N HIS A 308 -33.46 -9.96 0.93
CA HIS A 308 -33.67 -11.04 1.89
C HIS A 308 -35.00 -10.88 2.66
N GLY A 309 -35.55 -9.64 2.69
CA GLY A 309 -36.71 -9.31 3.52
C GLY A 309 -36.42 -9.43 5.02
N THR A 310 -35.14 -9.31 5.40
CA THR A 310 -34.66 -9.39 6.79
C THR A 310 -34.64 -8.02 7.42
N THR A 311 -34.73 -7.99 8.74
CA THR A 311 -34.73 -6.77 9.55
C THR A 311 -33.71 -6.91 10.68
N GLU A 312 -33.46 -5.85 11.41
CA GLU A 312 -32.60 -5.87 12.60
C GLU A 312 -32.99 -6.96 13.62
N SER A 313 -34.28 -7.33 13.69
CA SER A 313 -34.76 -8.38 14.60
C SER A 313 -34.30 -9.79 14.21
N ASP A 314 -33.79 -9.98 13.00
CA ASP A 314 -33.28 -11.25 12.48
C ASP A 314 -31.79 -11.43 12.76
N LEU A 315 -31.13 -10.39 13.30
CA LEU A 315 -29.71 -10.41 13.59
C LEU A 315 -29.39 -11.22 14.86
N VAL A 316 -28.18 -11.79 14.87
CA VAL A 316 -27.65 -12.50 16.04
C VAL A 316 -27.07 -11.48 17.03
N SER A 317 -27.40 -11.65 18.31
CA SER A 317 -26.88 -10.80 19.38
C SER A 317 -25.98 -11.60 20.31
N PHE A 318 -24.79 -11.06 20.59
CA PHE A 318 -23.84 -11.52 21.59
C PHE A 318 -23.50 -10.39 22.56
N GLY A 319 -23.50 -10.67 23.87
CA GLY A 319 -23.07 -9.70 24.87
C GLY A 319 -23.71 -8.33 24.69
N SER A 320 -22.90 -7.34 24.39
CA SER A 320 -23.31 -5.95 24.17
C SER A 320 -23.47 -5.61 22.67
N SER A 321 -23.57 -6.60 21.77
CA SER A 321 -23.68 -6.32 20.34
C SER A 321 -24.94 -5.52 19.98
N GLN A 322 -24.77 -4.56 19.11
CA GLN A 322 -25.82 -3.68 18.62
C GLN A 322 -25.61 -3.38 17.13
N TYR A 323 -26.65 -3.57 16.34
CA TYR A 323 -26.69 -3.11 14.96
C TYR A 323 -26.76 -1.58 14.89
N ALA A 324 -26.13 -1.00 13.90
CA ALA A 324 -26.38 0.37 13.46
C ALA A 324 -26.20 0.46 11.94
N ASP A 325 -27.05 1.26 11.32
CA ASP A 325 -26.94 1.58 9.90
C ASP A 325 -25.60 2.23 9.55
N PRO A 326 -25.09 2.00 8.33
CA PRO A 326 -23.92 2.70 7.81
C PRO A 326 -24.14 4.22 7.83
N LYS A 327 -23.07 4.96 7.72
CA LYS A 327 -23.11 6.44 7.66
C LYS A 327 -23.11 6.95 6.23
N PHE A 328 -22.75 6.09 5.28
CA PHE A 328 -22.80 6.38 3.84
C PHE A 328 -22.82 5.08 3.05
N VAL A 329 -23.54 5.06 1.91
CA VAL A 329 -23.71 3.87 1.07
C VAL A 329 -23.52 4.20 -0.41
N TRP A 330 -22.86 3.31 -1.13
CA TRP A 330 -22.88 3.24 -2.59
C TRP A 330 -23.71 2.03 -3.02
N GLU A 331 -24.85 2.26 -3.68
CA GLU A 331 -25.66 1.16 -4.22
C GLU A 331 -24.89 0.34 -5.27
N THR A 332 -24.13 1.01 -6.12
CA THR A 332 -23.22 0.34 -7.05
C THR A 332 -21.82 0.28 -6.42
N PRO A 333 -21.26 -0.93 -6.16
CA PRO A 333 -19.99 -1.08 -5.52
C PRO A 333 -18.84 -0.40 -6.28
N VAL A 334 -18.07 0.41 -5.57
CA VAL A 334 -16.86 1.07 -6.08
C VAL A 334 -15.57 0.37 -5.65
N GLY A 335 -15.67 -0.56 -4.71
CA GLY A 335 -14.54 -1.31 -4.18
C GLY A 335 -13.70 -0.46 -3.23
N LEU A 336 -14.26 -0.11 -2.08
CA LEU A 336 -13.58 0.71 -1.07
C LEU A 336 -12.40 -0.04 -0.45
N THR A 337 -11.23 0.62 -0.36
CA THR A 337 -10.01 -0.04 0.09
C THR A 337 -9.22 0.73 1.14
N ALA A 338 -9.44 2.02 1.24
CA ALA A 338 -8.68 2.87 2.14
C ALA A 338 -9.57 3.90 2.82
N LEU A 339 -9.32 4.16 4.08
CA LEU A 339 -9.91 5.24 4.85
C LEU A 339 -8.82 5.90 5.69
N LYS A 340 -8.76 7.24 5.66
CA LYS A 340 -7.81 8.02 6.44
C LYS A 340 -8.36 9.38 6.84
N PHE A 341 -8.22 9.74 8.11
CA PHE A 341 -8.43 11.11 8.57
C PHE A 341 -7.15 11.94 8.36
N LEU A 342 -7.32 13.13 7.78
CA LEU A 342 -6.21 14.07 7.61
C LEU A 342 -5.99 14.86 8.91
N ASN A 343 -5.22 14.32 9.84
CA ASN A 343 -4.86 14.98 11.11
C ASN A 343 -3.76 16.05 10.93
N SER A 344 -3.91 16.90 9.92
CA SER A 344 -2.95 17.92 9.53
C SER A 344 -3.63 19.11 8.88
N HIS A 345 -3.02 20.30 9.01
CA HIS A 345 -3.42 21.53 8.32
C HIS A 345 -2.56 21.84 7.08
N ARG A 346 -1.67 20.91 6.68
CA ARG A 346 -0.70 21.16 5.60
C ARG A 346 -1.31 21.29 4.21
N LEU A 347 -2.48 20.71 3.98
CA LEU A 347 -3.23 20.88 2.72
C LEU A 347 -4.16 22.09 2.72
N GLY A 348 -4.42 22.71 3.89
CA GLY A 348 -5.38 23.78 4.13
C GLY A 348 -6.26 23.46 5.33
N ASP A 349 -6.78 24.51 6.01
CA ASP A 349 -7.63 24.35 7.19
C ASP A 349 -8.96 23.66 6.85
N GLU A 350 -9.46 23.85 5.63
CA GLU A 350 -10.69 23.25 5.09
C GLU A 350 -10.62 21.73 4.92
N TYR A 351 -9.39 21.19 4.86
CA TYR A 351 -9.13 19.74 4.72
C TYR A 351 -8.79 19.07 6.05
N ALA A 352 -8.42 19.88 7.06
CA ALA A 352 -7.99 19.35 8.35
C ALA A 352 -9.12 18.54 9.03
N ASN A 353 -8.75 17.36 9.52
CA ASN A 353 -9.63 16.39 10.17
C ASN A 353 -10.82 15.88 9.33
N ASN A 354 -10.79 16.09 8.00
CA ASN A 354 -11.73 15.43 7.10
C ASN A 354 -11.35 13.96 6.89
N MET A 355 -12.34 13.17 6.53
CA MET A 355 -12.17 11.78 6.14
C MET A 355 -11.90 11.70 4.64
N PHE A 356 -10.89 10.92 4.26
CA PHE A 356 -10.57 10.58 2.87
C PHE A 356 -10.75 9.08 2.68
N VAL A 357 -11.40 8.71 1.56
CA VAL A 357 -11.71 7.32 1.22
C VAL A 357 -11.27 7.04 -0.20
N GLY A 358 -10.55 5.95 -0.41
CA GLY A 358 -10.06 5.52 -1.72
C GLY A 358 -10.75 4.28 -2.23
N ASP A 359 -10.94 4.18 -3.55
CA ASP A 359 -11.45 3.00 -4.21
C ASP A 359 -10.44 2.33 -5.15
N ILE A 360 -10.58 1.02 -5.35
CA ILE A 360 -9.70 0.24 -6.23
C ILE A 360 -10.25 0.12 -7.65
N ASN A 361 -11.56 0.22 -7.85
CA ASN A 361 -12.19 -0.01 -9.14
C ASN A 361 -12.05 1.19 -10.08
N ASN A 362 -12.18 2.41 -9.53
CA ASN A 362 -12.16 3.64 -10.31
C ASN A 362 -10.88 4.47 -10.09
N GLY A 363 -10.15 4.22 -8.99
CA GLY A 363 -8.96 5.00 -8.62
C GLY A 363 -9.31 6.43 -8.22
N LEU A 364 -10.46 6.58 -7.56
CA LEU A 364 -10.96 7.84 -7.05
C LEU A 364 -10.64 8.00 -5.58
N LEU A 365 -10.37 9.23 -5.18
CA LEU A 365 -10.20 9.64 -3.81
C LEU A 365 -11.35 10.56 -3.44
N TYR A 366 -12.21 10.10 -2.54
CA TYR A 366 -13.35 10.84 -2.02
C TYR A 366 -12.98 11.61 -0.77
N ARG A 367 -13.68 12.72 -0.52
CA ARG A 367 -13.56 13.52 0.71
C ARG A 367 -14.91 13.68 1.38
N PHE A 368 -14.92 13.45 2.69
CA PHE A 368 -16.11 13.63 3.54
C PHE A 368 -15.80 14.55 4.70
N THR A 369 -16.78 15.40 5.04
CA THR A 369 -16.82 16.14 6.30
C THR A 369 -17.73 15.44 7.29
N LEU A 370 -17.49 15.60 8.57
CA LEU A 370 -18.34 15.07 9.63
C LEU A 370 -19.10 16.20 10.31
N ASN A 371 -20.23 15.86 10.95
CA ASN A 371 -20.98 16.77 11.81
C ASN A 371 -20.16 17.21 13.04
N GLU A 372 -20.71 18.13 13.87
CA GLU A 372 -20.02 18.65 15.05
C GLU A 372 -19.68 17.55 16.08
N ASP A 373 -20.57 16.57 16.25
CA ASP A 373 -20.39 15.44 17.17
C ASP A 373 -19.46 14.36 16.60
N ARG A 374 -19.12 14.46 15.31
CA ARG A 374 -18.27 13.53 14.54
C ARG A 374 -18.74 12.07 14.60
N ASP A 375 -20.04 11.88 14.54
CA ASP A 375 -20.70 10.57 14.54
C ASP A 375 -21.55 10.31 13.27
N ALA A 376 -21.58 11.29 12.36
CA ALA A 376 -22.27 11.21 11.07
C ALA A 376 -21.52 11.97 9.98
N ILE A 377 -21.67 11.51 8.74
CA ILE A 377 -21.20 12.24 7.56
C ILE A 377 -22.14 13.44 7.34
N PHE A 378 -21.53 14.60 7.09
CA PHE A 378 -22.21 15.85 6.85
C PHE A 378 -21.98 16.33 5.42
N ILE A 379 -23.02 16.26 4.59
CA ILE A 379 -23.00 16.78 3.23
C ILE A 379 -23.36 18.26 3.26
N ASN A 380 -22.40 19.11 2.97
CA ASN A 380 -22.52 20.56 3.03
C ASN A 380 -22.71 21.15 1.62
N ASP A 381 -23.80 21.85 1.39
CA ASP A 381 -24.13 22.52 0.10
C ASP A 381 -23.02 23.49 -0.36
N THR A 382 -22.33 24.12 0.57
CA THR A 382 -21.19 25.02 0.25
C THR A 382 -19.99 24.28 -0.31
N TYR A 383 -19.85 23.03 0.11
CA TYR A 383 -18.70 22.19 -0.22
C TYR A 383 -18.90 21.38 -1.51
N VAL A 384 -20.10 20.84 -1.70
CA VAL A 384 -20.44 19.93 -2.79
C VAL A 384 -21.44 20.53 -3.80
N GLY A 385 -21.90 21.76 -3.60
CA GLY A 385 -22.91 22.43 -4.44
C GLY A 385 -24.34 21.97 -4.15
N ASP A 386 -25.24 22.13 -5.13
CA ASP A 386 -26.63 21.69 -4.98
C ASP A 386 -26.74 20.18 -5.12
N VAL A 387 -26.72 19.49 -3.97
CA VAL A 387 -26.64 18.02 -3.88
C VAL A 387 -27.87 17.45 -3.15
N GLU A 388 -29.04 17.83 -3.57
CA GLU A 388 -30.28 17.24 -3.04
C GLU A 388 -30.21 15.70 -3.04
N ALA A 389 -29.60 15.12 -4.08
CA ALA A 389 -29.42 13.66 -4.23
C ALA A 389 -28.51 13.00 -3.19
N LEU A 390 -27.63 13.75 -2.51
CA LEU A 390 -26.72 13.20 -1.50
C LEU A 390 -27.19 13.42 -0.05
N ARG A 391 -28.39 13.99 0.15
CA ARG A 391 -28.89 14.33 1.50
C ARG A 391 -29.29 13.11 2.33
N ASP A 392 -29.51 11.97 1.68
CA ASP A 392 -29.79 10.67 2.31
C ASP A 392 -28.53 9.88 2.62
N ASN A 393 -27.34 10.44 2.30
CA ASN A 393 -26.04 9.76 2.43
C ASN A 393 -25.93 8.48 1.60
N GLN A 394 -26.54 8.48 0.41
CA GLN A 394 -26.54 7.37 -0.52
C GLN A 394 -26.15 7.83 -1.93
N ILE A 395 -25.50 6.96 -2.68
CA ILE A 395 -25.19 7.13 -4.11
C ILE A 395 -25.86 6.03 -4.91
N GLU A 396 -26.82 6.41 -5.71
CA GLU A 396 -27.57 5.51 -6.60
C GLU A 396 -27.00 5.52 -8.03
N ASP A 397 -26.51 6.68 -8.50
CA ASP A 397 -25.93 6.88 -9.84
C ASP A 397 -24.47 7.39 -9.73
N ALA A 398 -23.61 6.87 -10.57
CA ALA A 398 -22.18 7.25 -10.62
C ALA A 398 -21.93 8.76 -10.81
N LYS A 399 -22.91 9.53 -11.29
CA LYS A 399 -22.79 11.00 -11.40
C LYS A 399 -22.87 11.70 -10.06
N GLU A 400 -23.54 11.12 -9.09
CA GLU A 400 -23.65 11.64 -7.73
C GLU A 400 -22.33 11.59 -6.98
N ASN A 401 -21.38 10.75 -7.42
CA ASN A 401 -20.00 10.73 -6.92
C ASN A 401 -19.25 12.05 -7.18
N GLN A 402 -19.58 12.78 -8.26
CA GLN A 402 -18.74 13.90 -8.74
C GLN A 402 -18.46 14.97 -7.68
N PRO A 403 -19.42 15.40 -6.86
CA PRO A 403 -19.17 16.39 -5.82
C PRO A 403 -18.25 15.90 -4.70
N LEU A 404 -18.15 14.59 -4.50
CA LEU A 404 -17.36 13.99 -3.43
C LEU A 404 -15.91 13.68 -3.86
N ILE A 405 -15.64 13.70 -5.18
CA ILE A 405 -14.32 13.38 -5.71
C ILE A 405 -13.34 14.53 -5.39
N PHE A 406 -12.39 14.25 -4.51
CA PHE A 406 -11.30 15.16 -4.19
C PHE A 406 -10.15 15.05 -5.20
N ALA A 407 -9.80 13.82 -5.60
CA ALA A 407 -8.75 13.58 -6.57
C ALA A 407 -9.00 12.28 -7.36
N GLN A 408 -8.34 12.12 -8.51
CA GLN A 408 -8.59 11.02 -9.42
C GLN A 408 -7.35 10.64 -10.23
N GLY A 409 -7.39 9.46 -10.86
CA GLY A 409 -6.35 9.02 -11.80
C GLY A 409 -5.17 8.30 -11.17
N PHE A 410 -5.28 7.87 -9.91
CA PHE A 410 -4.22 7.14 -9.21
C PHE A 410 -4.05 5.68 -9.66
N GLY A 411 -4.95 5.16 -10.49
CA GLY A 411 -5.15 3.72 -10.61
C GLY A 411 -5.90 3.20 -9.38
N GLY A 412 -5.93 1.89 -9.13
CA GLY A 412 -6.61 1.38 -7.93
C GLY A 412 -5.90 1.83 -6.65
N ILE A 413 -6.58 2.57 -5.78
CA ILE A 413 -6.02 2.99 -4.48
C ILE A 413 -6.06 1.80 -3.53
N THR A 414 -4.98 1.56 -2.77
CA THR A 414 -4.90 0.45 -1.79
C THR A 414 -4.69 0.93 -0.35
N ASP A 415 -4.02 2.05 -0.15
CA ASP A 415 -3.86 2.64 1.18
C ASP A 415 -3.73 4.16 1.13
N LEU A 416 -4.10 4.79 2.23
CA LEU A 416 -3.97 6.22 2.50
C LEU A 416 -3.27 6.41 3.84
N GLN A 417 -2.27 7.28 3.90
CA GLN A 417 -1.59 7.66 5.14
C GLN A 417 -1.29 9.16 5.18
N VAL A 418 -1.24 9.71 6.38
CA VAL A 418 -0.69 11.05 6.59
C VAL A 418 0.76 10.89 7.01
N GLY A 419 1.66 11.46 6.22
CA GLY A 419 3.08 11.44 6.52
C GLY A 419 3.44 12.30 7.74
N PRO A 420 4.61 12.10 8.34
CA PRO A 420 5.12 12.97 9.39
C PRO A 420 5.32 14.43 8.94
N ASP A 421 5.35 14.68 7.64
CA ASP A 421 5.35 16.00 7.01
C ASP A 421 3.96 16.65 6.96
N GLY A 422 2.91 15.90 7.31
CA GLY A 422 1.52 16.33 7.35
C GLY A 422 0.80 16.30 6.01
N TYR A 423 1.42 15.77 4.95
CA TYR A 423 0.78 15.59 3.65
C TYR A 423 0.05 14.24 3.56
N LEU A 424 -0.92 14.16 2.62
CA LEU A 424 -1.66 12.93 2.34
C LEU A 424 -0.93 12.10 1.30
N TYR A 425 -0.58 10.87 1.65
CA TYR A 425 0.05 9.89 0.77
C TYR A 425 -0.98 8.90 0.26
N VAL A 426 -0.88 8.57 -1.02
CA VAL A 426 -1.79 7.67 -1.74
C VAL A 426 -0.99 6.53 -2.35
N LEU A 427 -1.25 5.30 -1.91
CA LEU A 427 -0.63 4.10 -2.45
C LEU A 427 -1.52 3.51 -3.54
N SER A 428 -0.94 3.27 -4.70
CA SER A 428 -1.64 2.72 -5.85
C SER A 428 -1.29 1.25 -6.08
N TYR A 429 -2.29 0.43 -6.31
CA TYR A 429 -2.11 -0.97 -6.72
C TYR A 429 -1.26 -1.15 -7.99
N THR A 430 -1.16 -0.10 -8.80
CA THR A 430 -0.34 -0.09 -10.03
C THR A 430 1.16 0.04 -9.79
N GLY A 431 1.58 0.13 -8.53
CA GLY A 431 2.99 0.14 -8.14
C GLY A 431 3.56 1.52 -7.81
N SER A 432 2.73 2.54 -7.70
CA SER A 432 3.21 3.90 -7.41
C SER A 432 2.77 4.39 -6.04
N LEU A 433 3.64 5.17 -5.40
CA LEU A 433 3.33 5.97 -4.22
C LEU A 433 3.31 7.45 -4.61
N PHE A 434 2.21 8.11 -4.27
CA PHE A 434 2.00 9.53 -4.50
C PHE A 434 1.86 10.30 -3.20
N ARG A 435 2.07 11.62 -3.27
CA ARG A 435 1.85 12.57 -2.19
C ARG A 435 1.05 13.75 -2.72
N ILE A 436 0.03 14.19 -1.97
CA ILE A 436 -0.74 15.40 -2.26
C ILE A 436 -0.22 16.51 -1.37
N LEU A 437 0.08 17.68 -1.96
CA LEU A 437 0.67 18.81 -1.27
C LEU A 437 0.27 20.13 -1.95
N PRO A 438 0.39 21.29 -1.25
CA PRO A 438 0.21 22.60 -1.88
C PRO A 438 1.21 22.82 -3.04
N ILE A 439 0.75 23.47 -4.10
CA ILE A 439 1.62 23.82 -5.24
C ILE A 439 2.82 24.66 -4.79
N THR A 440 2.66 25.49 -3.74
CA THR A 440 3.75 26.28 -3.17
C THR A 440 4.84 25.43 -2.53
N ASP A 441 4.50 24.25 -2.05
CA ASP A 441 5.38 23.32 -1.36
C ASP A 441 5.91 22.23 -2.30
N SER A 442 5.30 22.09 -3.51
CA SER A 442 5.88 21.29 -4.56
C SER A 442 7.25 21.86 -4.91
N VAL A 443 8.23 21.00 -5.03
CA VAL A 443 9.50 21.43 -5.63
C VAL A 443 9.14 21.99 -7.01
N LYS A 444 8.99 23.33 -7.10
CA LYS A 444 8.89 23.98 -8.39
C LYS A 444 10.07 23.42 -9.19
N PRO A 445 9.85 22.91 -10.40
CA PRO A 445 10.94 22.94 -11.37
C PRO A 445 11.40 24.38 -11.30
N LEU A 446 12.61 24.61 -10.83
CA LEU A 446 13.19 25.97 -10.78
C LEU A 446 12.76 26.62 -12.09
N PRO A 447 12.13 27.83 -12.05
CA PRO A 447 11.78 28.51 -13.30
C PRO A 447 13.03 28.42 -14.12
N PRO A 448 12.98 28.14 -15.44
CA PRO A 448 14.16 27.99 -16.22
C PRO A 448 15.00 29.21 -15.86
N VAL A 449 16.03 29.00 -15.04
CA VAL A 449 17.02 29.98 -14.73
C VAL A 449 17.46 30.33 -16.14
N THR A 450 17.33 31.58 -16.55
CA THR A 450 17.95 32.07 -17.77
C THR A 450 19.43 31.96 -17.50
N VAL A 451 19.90 30.70 -17.52
CA VAL A 451 21.33 30.38 -17.50
C VAL A 451 21.91 31.00 -18.71
N SER A 452 22.95 31.79 -18.55
CA SER A 452 23.73 32.25 -19.68
C SER A 452 24.10 31.01 -20.51
N ALA A 453 24.17 31.16 -21.83
CA ALA A 453 24.52 30.05 -22.74
C ALA A 453 25.81 29.31 -22.33
N GLU A 454 26.62 29.90 -21.46
CA GLU A 454 27.84 29.38 -20.87
C GLU A 454 27.54 28.41 -19.71
N GLN A 455 26.54 28.69 -18.86
CA GLN A 455 26.11 27.81 -17.77
C GLN A 455 25.26 26.62 -18.27
N GLU A 456 24.50 26.82 -19.35
CA GLU A 456 23.76 25.72 -20.01
C GLU A 456 24.71 24.74 -20.71
N SER A 457 25.87 25.22 -21.16
CA SER A 457 26.97 24.44 -21.73
C SER A 457 27.66 23.55 -20.66
N LEU A 458 27.74 23.99 -19.41
CA LEU A 458 28.34 23.22 -18.30
C LEU A 458 27.39 22.17 -17.74
N ARG A 459 26.09 22.45 -17.65
CA ARG A 459 25.07 21.49 -17.23
C ARG A 459 24.82 20.37 -18.24
N ASN A 460 25.06 20.59 -19.51
CA ASN A 460 24.90 19.62 -20.59
C ASN A 460 26.15 18.76 -20.86
N GLN A 461 27.21 18.90 -20.08
CA GLN A 461 28.36 17.99 -20.14
C GLN A 461 28.18 16.86 -19.14
N SER A 462 27.55 15.77 -19.58
CA SER A 462 27.68 14.50 -18.88
C SER A 462 29.15 14.08 -18.92
N VAL A 463 29.73 13.81 -17.73
CA VAL A 463 31.06 13.21 -17.65
C VAL A 463 30.93 11.74 -18.05
N SER A 464 31.78 11.27 -18.94
CA SER A 464 31.74 9.89 -19.40
C SER A 464 32.85 9.08 -18.71
N ALA A 465 32.49 7.92 -18.22
CA ALA A 465 33.42 6.91 -17.70
C ALA A 465 33.33 5.64 -18.53
N VAL A 466 34.44 4.94 -18.64
CA VAL A 466 34.52 3.66 -19.35
C VAL A 466 34.89 2.54 -18.37
N ILE A 467 34.15 1.46 -18.40
CA ILE A 467 34.51 0.22 -17.71
C ILE A 467 35.47 -0.55 -18.59
N LEU A 468 36.70 -0.69 -18.14
CA LEU A 468 37.85 -1.26 -18.91
C LEU A 468 38.05 -2.74 -18.66
N GLY A 469 37.41 -3.32 -17.63
CA GLY A 469 37.58 -4.72 -17.23
C GLY A 469 38.17 -4.87 -15.83
N ILE A 470 38.55 -6.09 -15.44
CA ILE A 470 38.97 -6.43 -14.06
C ILE A 470 40.42 -6.01 -13.84
N ASN A 471 40.69 -4.77 -13.47
CA ASN A 471 42.01 -4.20 -13.28
C ASN A 471 42.19 -3.47 -11.92
N GLY A 472 41.42 -3.82 -10.90
CA GLY A 472 41.47 -3.18 -9.58
C GLY A 472 40.91 -1.73 -9.66
N ASP A 473 41.71 -0.78 -9.19
CA ASP A 473 41.43 0.66 -9.24
C ASP A 473 41.59 1.29 -10.63
N GLU A 474 42.12 0.56 -11.60
CA GLU A 474 42.17 0.97 -13.01
C GLU A 474 41.01 0.37 -13.83
N SER A 475 39.99 -0.20 -13.19
CA SER A 475 38.86 -0.86 -13.85
C SER A 475 37.86 0.13 -14.47
N TYR A 476 37.77 1.33 -13.91
CA TYR A 476 36.94 2.43 -14.38
C TYR A 476 37.86 3.59 -14.80
N SER A 477 37.49 4.33 -15.83
CA SER A 477 38.33 5.43 -16.33
C SER A 477 37.47 6.61 -16.81
N PRO A 478 37.74 7.87 -16.39
CA PRO A 478 38.78 8.27 -15.43
C PRO A 478 38.49 7.83 -13.99
N GLU A 479 39.50 7.81 -13.14
CA GLU A 479 39.42 7.45 -11.73
C GLU A 479 40.40 8.32 -10.91
N PRO A 480 39.93 9.09 -9.88
CA PRO A 480 38.53 9.29 -9.52
C PRO A 480 37.76 10.12 -10.56
N LEU A 481 36.43 10.04 -10.50
CA LEU A 481 35.53 10.90 -11.29
C LEU A 481 35.21 12.16 -10.49
N GLU A 482 35.67 13.31 -10.95
CA GLU A 482 35.37 14.62 -10.33
C GLU A 482 34.26 15.32 -11.09
N ILE A 483 33.18 15.71 -10.39
CA ILE A 483 32.04 16.44 -10.94
C ILE A 483 31.55 17.52 -9.97
N GLU A 484 30.65 18.39 -10.43
CA GLU A 484 29.92 19.35 -9.60
C GLU A 484 28.49 18.84 -9.32
N VAL A 485 27.89 19.32 -8.22
CA VAL A 485 26.48 19.04 -7.89
C VAL A 485 25.58 19.35 -9.09
N GLY A 486 24.70 18.38 -9.44
CA GLY A 486 23.77 18.46 -10.56
C GLY A 486 24.30 17.92 -11.88
N GLN A 487 25.57 17.54 -11.97
CA GLN A 487 26.11 16.87 -13.15
C GLN A 487 25.80 15.37 -13.17
N ALA A 488 25.66 14.81 -14.37
CA ALA A 488 25.46 13.39 -14.59
C ALA A 488 26.77 12.70 -15.02
N ILE A 489 26.94 11.46 -14.56
CA ILE A 489 27.99 10.55 -15.06
C ILE A 489 27.33 9.47 -15.88
N THR A 490 27.93 9.16 -17.04
CA THR A 490 27.55 8.02 -17.87
C THR A 490 28.69 7.01 -17.93
N TRP A 491 28.50 5.83 -17.33
CA TRP A 491 29.42 4.70 -17.45
C TRP A 491 29.07 3.86 -18.68
N TYR A 492 30.05 3.62 -19.52
CA TYR A 492 29.93 2.76 -20.71
C TYR A 492 30.72 1.47 -20.47
N ASN A 493 30.09 0.31 -20.60
CA ASN A 493 30.80 -0.95 -20.54
C ASN A 493 31.55 -1.25 -21.85
N GLY A 494 32.84 -0.95 -21.86
CA GLY A 494 33.76 -1.24 -22.97
C GLY A 494 34.39 -2.63 -22.93
N ASP A 495 34.10 -3.43 -21.88
CA ASP A 495 34.58 -4.80 -21.76
C ASP A 495 33.66 -5.79 -22.48
N THR A 496 34.10 -7.06 -22.52
CA THR A 496 33.39 -8.16 -23.18
C THR A 496 32.45 -8.94 -22.25
N ILE A 497 32.46 -8.62 -20.93
CA ILE A 497 31.62 -9.24 -19.90
C ILE A 497 30.76 -8.19 -19.19
N SER A 498 29.77 -8.64 -18.43
CA SER A 498 28.90 -7.75 -17.66
C SER A 498 29.57 -7.26 -16.39
N HIS A 499 29.34 -5.99 -16.06
CA HIS A 499 29.80 -5.32 -14.84
C HIS A 499 28.67 -4.58 -14.16
N THR A 500 28.89 -4.06 -12.94
CA THR A 500 27.99 -3.14 -12.25
C THR A 500 28.74 -1.88 -11.82
N VAL A 501 27.98 -0.82 -11.50
CA VAL A 501 28.43 0.39 -10.82
C VAL A 501 27.56 0.50 -9.57
N THR A 502 28.05 0.00 -8.43
CA THR A 502 27.28 -0.18 -7.20
C THR A 502 27.96 0.60 -6.07
N SER A 503 27.22 1.44 -5.37
CA SER A 503 27.74 2.31 -4.30
C SER A 503 28.26 1.48 -3.11
N GLY A 504 29.31 2.00 -2.43
CA GLY A 504 29.95 1.35 -1.30
C GLY A 504 31.12 0.46 -1.72
N ARG A 505 31.49 -0.49 -0.85
CA ARG A 505 32.54 -1.49 -1.06
C ARG A 505 32.02 -2.87 -0.70
N ASP A 506 32.58 -3.91 -1.30
CA ASP A 506 32.21 -5.31 -1.01
C ASP A 506 32.27 -5.60 0.49
N GLY A 507 31.14 -6.01 1.06
CA GLY A 507 30.97 -6.34 2.47
C GLY A 507 30.61 -5.15 3.37
N ASP A 508 30.42 -3.95 2.85
CA ASP A 508 29.87 -2.82 3.59
C ASP A 508 28.38 -3.09 3.89
N LEU A 509 27.92 -2.62 5.06
CA LEU A 509 26.51 -2.82 5.46
C LEU A 509 25.51 -2.01 4.59
N ASP A 510 26.00 -1.01 3.89
CA ASP A 510 25.25 -0.07 3.06
C ASP A 510 25.64 -0.16 1.57
N GLU A 511 26.30 -1.24 1.15
CA GLU A 511 26.59 -1.47 -0.25
C GLU A 511 25.33 -1.42 -1.12
N GLY A 512 25.39 -0.72 -2.27
CA GLY A 512 24.27 -0.53 -3.17
C GLY A 512 23.15 0.38 -2.66
N SER A 513 23.27 0.93 -1.43
CA SER A 513 22.20 1.70 -0.80
C SER A 513 21.96 3.08 -1.44
N LEU A 514 22.97 3.65 -2.09
CA LEU A 514 22.86 4.97 -2.74
C LEU A 514 22.56 4.83 -4.23
N PHE A 515 23.20 3.90 -4.92
CA PHE A 515 22.94 3.56 -6.32
C PHE A 515 23.46 2.17 -6.66
N ASP A 516 22.78 1.52 -7.59
CA ASP A 516 23.17 0.29 -8.25
C ASP A 516 22.71 0.33 -9.71
N SER A 517 23.59 -0.01 -10.63
CA SER A 517 23.29 -0.01 -12.05
C SER A 517 22.61 -1.29 -12.55
N ASP A 518 22.45 -2.30 -11.71
CA ASP A 518 22.28 -3.67 -12.20
C ASP A 518 23.38 -4.06 -13.20
N ALA A 519 23.18 -5.17 -13.93
CA ALA A 519 24.14 -5.65 -14.90
C ALA A 519 24.23 -4.75 -16.14
N ILE A 520 25.31 -4.01 -16.29
CA ILE A 520 25.65 -3.32 -17.53
C ILE A 520 26.31 -4.34 -18.47
N ILE A 521 25.56 -4.85 -19.46
CA ILE A 521 26.09 -5.80 -20.42
C ILE A 521 27.05 -5.11 -21.42
N PRO A 522 27.92 -5.83 -22.13
CA PRO A 522 28.85 -5.25 -23.10
C PRO A 522 28.18 -4.28 -24.07
N ASN A 523 28.81 -3.12 -24.28
CA ASN A 523 28.31 -2.01 -25.12
C ASN A 523 27.03 -1.31 -24.65
N GLN A 524 26.64 -1.52 -23.38
CA GLN A 524 25.59 -0.75 -22.74
C GLN A 524 26.17 0.29 -21.78
N PHE A 525 25.29 1.19 -21.31
CA PHE A 525 25.69 2.26 -20.41
C PHE A 525 24.67 2.46 -19.30
N TYR A 526 25.13 3.03 -18.19
CA TYR A 526 24.35 3.46 -17.05
C TYR A 526 24.62 4.94 -16.80
N THR A 527 23.58 5.73 -16.49
CA THR A 527 23.71 7.17 -16.24
C THR A 527 23.09 7.52 -14.90
N LEU A 528 23.83 8.28 -14.07
CA LEU A 528 23.37 8.75 -12.77
C LEU A 528 23.72 10.24 -12.60
N THR A 529 22.79 11.03 -12.01
CA THR A 529 22.99 12.42 -11.65
C THR A 529 23.23 12.56 -10.16
N PHE A 530 24.30 13.24 -9.75
CA PHE A 530 24.62 13.47 -8.35
C PHE A 530 24.11 14.85 -7.91
N VAL A 531 23.24 14.88 -6.89
CA VAL A 531 22.54 16.09 -6.44
C VAL A 531 23.01 16.60 -5.07
N VAL A 532 23.97 15.91 -4.43
CA VAL A 532 24.58 16.32 -3.17
C VAL A 532 26.09 16.23 -3.27
N PRO A 533 26.85 17.16 -2.64
CA PRO A 533 28.31 17.08 -2.62
C PRO A 533 28.77 15.92 -1.71
N GLY A 534 29.94 15.35 -2.00
CA GLY A 534 30.51 14.26 -1.20
C GLY A 534 31.41 13.32 -2.00
N GLU A 535 31.94 12.33 -1.33
CA GLU A 535 32.73 11.24 -1.90
C GLU A 535 31.86 9.98 -1.96
N PHE A 536 31.77 9.36 -3.14
CA PHE A 536 30.90 8.21 -3.40
C PHE A 536 31.74 7.07 -3.95
N PRO A 537 32.30 6.20 -3.08
CA PRO A 537 32.97 5.00 -3.52
C PRO A 537 31.97 4.05 -4.18
N TYR A 538 32.41 3.32 -5.20
CA TYR A 538 31.62 2.30 -5.87
C TYR A 538 32.48 1.14 -6.34
N TYR A 539 31.85 0.02 -6.67
CA TYR A 539 32.53 -1.20 -7.08
C TYR A 539 31.65 -2.03 -8.03
N CYS A 540 32.20 -3.15 -8.54
CA CYS A 540 31.42 -4.13 -9.31
C CYS A 540 31.07 -5.34 -8.44
N ILE A 541 29.76 -5.60 -8.25
CA ILE A 541 29.29 -6.76 -7.45
C ILE A 541 29.82 -8.09 -7.99
N TYR A 542 29.93 -8.25 -9.31
CA TYR A 542 30.44 -9.48 -9.92
C TYR A 542 31.96 -9.65 -9.76
N HIS A 543 32.68 -8.53 -9.58
CA HIS A 543 34.14 -8.50 -9.50
C HIS A 543 34.57 -7.51 -8.40
N PRO A 544 34.49 -7.87 -7.12
CA PRO A 544 34.65 -6.93 -6.00
C PRO A 544 36.00 -6.19 -5.91
N THR A 545 37.01 -6.66 -6.67
CA THR A 545 38.30 -5.96 -6.80
C THR A 545 38.22 -4.75 -7.74
N MET A 546 37.19 -4.62 -8.57
CA MET A 546 36.95 -3.45 -9.41
C MET A 546 36.33 -2.36 -8.58
N VAL A 547 37.08 -1.33 -8.27
CA VAL A 547 36.64 -0.20 -7.42
C VAL A 547 36.82 1.13 -8.14
N GLY A 548 36.00 2.11 -7.76
CA GLY A 548 36.07 3.46 -8.24
C GLY A 548 35.49 4.46 -7.24
N GLU A 549 35.64 5.75 -7.51
CA GLU A 549 35.17 6.83 -6.65
C GLU A 549 34.66 8.01 -7.46
N VAL A 550 33.50 8.55 -7.06
CA VAL A 550 32.98 9.82 -7.56
C VAL A 550 33.16 10.89 -6.48
N ILE A 551 33.84 11.99 -6.82
CA ILE A 551 33.98 13.17 -5.98
C ILE A 551 33.05 14.25 -6.53
N VAL A 552 32.03 14.63 -5.76
CA VAL A 552 31.08 15.66 -6.11
C VAL A 552 31.41 16.93 -5.34
N ASN A 553 31.85 17.94 -6.03
CA ASN A 553 32.21 19.23 -5.48
C ASN A 553 30.98 20.13 -5.29
N GLU A 554 31.01 21.03 -4.30
CA GLU A 554 29.99 22.08 -4.18
C GLU A 554 30.03 22.97 -5.42
N ASP A 555 28.87 23.49 -5.84
CA ASP A 555 28.76 24.41 -6.97
C ASP A 555 29.59 25.65 -6.69
N SER A 556 30.71 25.81 -7.37
CA SER A 556 31.65 26.92 -7.22
C SER A 556 31.06 28.31 -7.58
N SER A 557 29.85 28.33 -8.16
CA SER A 557 29.15 29.58 -8.50
C SER A 557 28.47 30.27 -7.30
N LEU A 558 28.39 29.62 -6.14
CA LEU A 558 27.74 30.16 -4.93
C LEU A 558 28.72 30.81 -3.94
N SER A 559 30.02 30.87 -4.22
CA SER A 559 31.05 31.38 -3.30
C SER A 559 31.58 32.78 -3.54
N GLU A 560 31.06 33.57 -4.52
CA GLU A 560 31.56 34.90 -4.85
C GLU A 560 30.66 36.07 -4.44
N ASP A 561 29.91 36.01 -3.35
CA ASP A 561 29.18 37.21 -2.89
C ASP A 561 29.26 37.43 -1.37
N SER A 562 30.47 37.35 -0.79
CA SER A 562 30.72 37.81 0.59
C SER A 562 32.13 38.38 0.79
N SER A 563 32.61 39.28 -0.08
CA SER A 563 33.78 40.08 0.24
C SER A 563 33.78 41.41 -0.53
N SER A 564 33.05 42.40 -0.04
CA SER A 564 33.38 43.81 -0.15
C SER A 564 32.40 44.63 0.66
N ASP A 565 32.79 45.05 1.88
CA ASP A 565 32.67 46.39 2.39
C ASP A 565 33.14 46.46 3.87
N GLU A 566 34.44 46.47 4.06
CA GLU A 566 35.05 47.19 5.20
C GLU A 566 35.86 48.33 4.63
N SER A 567 35.25 49.49 4.51
CA SER A 567 35.99 50.75 4.36
C SER A 567 36.04 51.43 5.71
N ASP A 568 37.21 51.32 6.29
CA ASP A 568 38.03 52.32 6.99
C ASP A 568 37.42 53.72 7.15
N SER A 569 37.23 54.17 8.39
CA SER A 569 37.36 55.58 8.77
C SER A 569 37.89 55.70 10.20
N SER A 570 39.22 55.81 10.25
CA SER A 570 39.92 56.45 11.36
C SER A 570 39.70 57.96 11.33
N SER A 571 39.49 58.58 12.43
CA SER A 571 40.11 59.85 12.88
C SER A 571 39.40 60.35 14.15
N ASP A 572 40.14 60.42 15.16
CA ASP A 572 40.76 61.50 15.89
C ASP A 572 39.92 62.10 17.03
N GLU A 573 40.49 61.85 18.18
CA GLU A 573 40.78 62.73 19.30
C GLU A 573 40.10 64.12 19.30
N ASP A 574 39.49 64.47 20.41
CA ASP A 574 40.00 65.45 21.41
C ASP A 574 38.91 65.82 22.41
N ASP A 575 39.19 65.56 23.66
CA ASP A 575 39.46 66.46 24.78
C ASP A 575 38.36 67.42 25.31
N GLU A 576 38.34 67.47 26.63
CA GLU A 576 37.86 68.47 27.59
C GLU A 576 36.37 68.64 27.95
N SER A 577 36.11 68.27 29.09
CA SER A 577 35.84 68.89 30.47
C SER A 577 34.69 68.20 31.16
#